data_75a3fd71dbc2f5eca5b762dd09e0af68
#
_entry.id   75a3fd71dbc2f5eca5b762dd09e0af68
#
_cell.length_a   1.000
_cell.length_b   1.000
_cell.length_c   1.000
_cell.angle_alpha   90.00
_cell.angle_beta   90.00
_cell.angle_gamma   90.00
#
_symmetry.space_group_name_H-M   'P 1'
#
loop_
_entity.id
_entity.type
_entity.pdbx_description
1 polymer ?
#
loop_
_entity_poly.entity_id
_entity_poly.type
_entity_poly.pdbx_seq_one_letter_code
_entity_poly.pdbx_strand_id
1 'polypeptide(L)'
;EIVKEVTDTFTNRDYWKGIVLYGFNVATYKIALAKTLLELAETGISHVGWNALSEEFLKQYKDRLDKEAMPQLTNPNRLTVMERIVMKVNNGSITMTEAVDEVGREAFGDVIPRFHSIGKDKDIAKGKFYEFSEGKQIIIKDSVFDILQDRPKELFDEIDARWGLLEAAFLINRDHFDLANDIRDIYLQKGHERKDITKNIPFLNGYQDNICFYCSEPMDADDIHVDHVLPRQVVNHDEAWNLVLSHSFCNLQKSDNLVGPAYIEQLIARNENI
;
A
#
# COMPACT_ATOMS: atom_id res chain seq x y z
N GLU A 1 -18.09 -1.69 -18.08
CA GLU A 1 -19.21 -2.12 -17.20
C GLU A 1 -18.74 -3.12 -16.16
N ILE A 2 -18.06 -4.22 -16.52
CA ILE A 2 -17.55 -5.26 -15.60
C ILE A 2 -16.62 -4.67 -14.52
N VAL A 3 -15.68 -3.81 -14.90
CA VAL A 3 -14.74 -3.17 -13.95
C VAL A 3 -15.48 -2.25 -12.96
N LYS A 4 -16.54 -1.59 -13.39
CA LYS A 4 -17.35 -0.70 -12.56
C LYS A 4 -18.21 -1.47 -11.56
N GLU A 5 -18.82 -2.59 -11.96
CA GLU A 5 -19.53 -3.50 -11.05
C GLU A 5 -18.60 -4.13 -10.01
N VAL A 6 -17.35 -4.42 -10.40
CA VAL A 6 -16.34 -5.01 -9.52
C VAL A 6 -15.89 -4.03 -8.43
N THR A 7 -15.68 -2.75 -8.76
CA THR A 7 -15.27 -1.74 -7.77
C THR A 7 -16.41 -1.31 -6.83
N ASP A 8 -17.67 -1.44 -7.24
CA ASP A 8 -18.83 -1.13 -6.40
C ASP A 8 -19.02 -2.12 -5.22
N THR A 9 -18.30 -3.24 -5.21
CA THR A 9 -18.36 -4.24 -4.13
C THR A 9 -17.29 -4.05 -3.04
N PHE A 10 -16.26 -3.21 -3.26
CA PHE A 10 -15.23 -2.97 -2.25
C PHE A 10 -15.75 -2.19 -1.06
N THR A 11 -15.47 -2.71 0.14
CA THR A 11 -15.74 -2.02 1.39
C THR A 11 -14.70 -0.91 1.65
N ASN A 12 -15.00 -0.01 2.60
CA ASN A 12 -14.03 0.98 3.06
C ASN A 12 -12.75 0.32 3.58
N ARG A 13 -12.87 -0.84 4.24
CA ARG A 13 -11.74 -1.60 4.76
C ARG A 13 -10.87 -2.19 3.64
N ASP A 14 -11.46 -2.65 2.55
CA ASP A 14 -10.71 -3.17 1.39
C ASP A 14 -9.87 -2.06 0.74
N TYR A 15 -10.45 -0.89 0.54
CA TYR A 15 -9.72 0.27 0.04
C TYR A 15 -8.60 0.70 0.98
N TRP A 16 -8.85 0.70 2.30
CA TRP A 16 -7.84 1.02 3.28
C TRP A 16 -6.67 0.05 3.23
N LYS A 17 -6.96 -1.25 3.26
CA LYS A 17 -5.94 -2.31 3.13
C LYS A 17 -5.18 -2.19 1.80
N GLY A 18 -5.86 -1.92 0.70
CA GLY A 18 -5.25 -1.68 -0.61
C GLY A 18 -4.24 -0.54 -0.60
N ILE A 19 -4.57 0.57 0.07
CA ILE A 19 -3.69 1.74 0.19
C ILE A 19 -2.51 1.46 1.13
N VAL A 20 -2.79 0.92 2.31
CA VAL A 20 -1.84 0.89 3.43
C VAL A 20 -0.98 -0.37 3.41
N LEU A 21 -1.62 -1.54 3.25
CA LEU A 21 -0.91 -2.82 3.37
C LEU A 21 -0.26 -3.24 2.06
N TYR A 22 -0.90 -2.99 0.92
CA TYR A 22 -0.45 -3.46 -0.39
C TYR A 22 0.17 -2.37 -1.26
N GLY A 23 0.07 -1.09 -0.84
CA GLY A 23 0.66 0.02 -1.58
C GLY A 23 2.18 -0.06 -1.66
N PHE A 24 2.73 0.42 -2.78
CA PHE A 24 4.17 0.58 -2.95
C PHE A 24 4.70 1.68 -2.03
N ASN A 25 5.66 1.35 -1.19
CA ASN A 25 6.24 2.27 -0.22
C ASN A 25 7.78 2.32 -0.34
N VAL A 26 8.31 3.46 -0.78
CA VAL A 26 9.76 3.73 -0.75
C VAL A 26 10.23 4.25 0.61
N ALA A 27 9.29 4.63 1.46
CA ALA A 27 9.47 5.06 2.83
C ALA A 27 8.21 4.77 3.64
N THR A 28 8.30 4.79 4.96
CA THR A 28 7.21 4.41 5.88
C THR A 28 6.12 5.48 6.06
N TYR A 29 6.23 6.64 5.42
CA TYR A 29 5.33 7.80 5.63
C TYR A 29 3.85 7.49 5.46
N LYS A 30 3.49 6.69 4.45
CA LYS A 30 2.08 6.35 4.19
C LYS A 30 1.49 5.49 5.32
N ILE A 31 2.28 4.55 5.84
CA ILE A 31 1.88 3.69 6.95
C ILE A 31 1.76 4.49 8.24
N ALA A 32 2.73 5.37 8.50
CA ALA A 32 2.70 6.26 9.65
C ALA A 32 1.47 7.20 9.61
N LEU A 33 1.16 7.78 8.42
CA LEU A 33 -0.03 8.62 8.26
C LEU A 33 -1.32 7.82 8.47
N ALA A 34 -1.39 6.59 7.97
CA ALA A 34 -2.54 5.72 8.20
C ALA A 34 -2.76 5.50 9.70
N LYS A 35 -1.72 5.13 10.42
CA LYS A 35 -1.80 4.93 11.88
C LYS A 35 -2.22 6.21 12.60
N THR A 36 -1.62 7.35 12.24
CA THR A 36 -1.97 8.67 12.77
C THR A 36 -3.45 8.99 12.58
N LEU A 37 -4.00 8.74 11.38
CA LEU A 37 -5.42 8.98 11.09
C LEU A 37 -6.35 8.11 11.93
N LEU A 38 -5.99 6.84 12.15
CA LEU A 38 -6.79 5.94 12.99
C LEU A 38 -6.76 6.37 14.46
N GLU A 39 -5.57 6.68 15.00
CA GLU A 39 -5.42 7.16 16.39
C GLU A 39 -6.24 8.43 16.64
N LEU A 40 -6.18 9.39 15.72
CA LEU A 40 -6.97 10.61 15.81
C LEU A 40 -8.47 10.34 15.69
N ALA A 41 -8.88 9.44 14.80
CA ALA A 41 -10.29 9.06 14.65
C ALA A 41 -10.82 8.32 15.88
N GLU A 42 -10.02 7.49 16.57
CA GLU A 42 -10.42 6.85 17.84
C GLU A 42 -10.76 7.85 18.92
N THR A 43 -10.15 9.04 18.89
CA THR A 43 -10.53 10.14 19.83
C THR A 43 -11.86 10.82 19.48
N GLY A 44 -12.49 10.46 18.36
CA GLY A 44 -13.73 11.06 17.86
C GLY A 44 -13.51 12.38 17.11
N ILE A 45 -12.28 12.78 16.84
CA ILE A 45 -11.95 14.04 16.16
C ILE A 45 -12.00 13.84 14.65
N SER A 46 -12.89 14.56 13.95
CA SER A 46 -12.96 14.56 12.48
C SER A 46 -12.19 15.73 11.84
N HIS A 47 -12.13 16.88 12.53
CA HIS A 47 -11.42 18.08 12.04
C HIS A 47 -10.09 18.21 12.74
N VAL A 48 -9.01 17.83 12.06
CA VAL A 48 -7.67 17.76 12.61
C VAL A 48 -6.84 18.96 12.12
N GLY A 49 -6.50 19.84 13.03
CA GLY A 49 -5.57 20.94 12.74
C GLY A 49 -4.15 20.43 12.48
N TRP A 50 -3.37 21.22 11.75
CA TRP A 50 -2.03 20.83 11.29
C TRP A 50 -1.08 20.48 12.44
N ASN A 51 -1.19 21.19 13.55
CA ASN A 51 -0.37 20.96 14.74
C ASN A 51 -0.68 19.60 15.38
N ALA A 52 -1.95 19.28 15.56
CA ALA A 52 -2.40 18.01 16.13
C ALA A 52 -2.02 16.82 15.25
N LEU A 53 -2.12 16.99 13.92
CA LEU A 53 -1.65 16.00 12.97
C LEU A 53 -0.14 15.77 13.08
N SER A 54 0.64 16.86 13.17
CA SER A 54 2.10 16.83 13.28
C SER A 54 2.55 16.18 14.58
N GLU A 55 1.88 16.48 15.68
CA GLU A 55 2.17 15.94 17.01
C GLU A 55 1.93 14.43 17.04
N GLU A 56 0.77 13.95 16.59
CA GLU A 56 0.48 12.52 16.55
C GLU A 56 1.39 11.77 15.56
N PHE A 57 1.68 12.37 14.40
CA PHE A 57 2.60 11.79 13.44
C PHE A 57 4.02 11.65 13.99
N LEU A 58 4.51 12.67 14.69
CA LEU A 58 5.81 12.63 15.38
C LEU A 58 5.83 11.55 16.46
N LYS A 59 4.77 11.44 17.25
CA LYS A 59 4.61 10.42 18.30
C LYS A 59 4.75 9.01 17.71
N GLN A 60 4.07 8.71 16.59
CA GLN A 60 4.17 7.39 15.95
C GLN A 60 5.62 7.03 15.60
N TYR A 61 6.38 7.96 15.01
CA TYR A 61 7.79 7.74 14.69
C TYR A 61 8.67 7.68 15.92
N LYS A 62 8.45 8.55 16.89
CA LYS A 62 9.26 8.59 18.10
C LYS A 62 9.10 7.31 18.92
N ASP A 63 7.86 6.88 19.16
CA ASP A 63 7.56 5.66 19.90
C ASP A 63 8.19 4.42 19.24
N ARG A 64 8.30 4.42 17.91
CA ARG A 64 8.88 3.33 17.16
C ARG A 64 10.40 3.36 17.14
N LEU A 65 10.99 4.50 16.82
CA LEU A 65 12.45 4.67 16.71
C LEU A 65 13.16 4.66 18.08
N ASP A 66 12.47 5.04 19.15
CA ASP A 66 13.00 4.93 20.51
C ASP A 66 13.08 3.46 21.00
N LYS A 67 12.20 2.60 20.52
CA LYS A 67 12.26 1.15 20.79
C LYS A 67 13.41 0.50 20.04
N GLU A 68 13.52 0.78 18.75
CA GLU A 68 14.53 0.26 17.87
C GLU A 68 14.75 1.20 16.69
N ALA A 69 15.99 1.62 16.49
CA ALA A 69 16.37 2.55 15.42
C ALA A 69 16.46 1.82 14.07
N MET A 70 15.30 1.48 13.50
CA MET A 70 15.18 0.82 12.20
C MET A 70 15.13 1.83 11.04
N PRO A 71 15.65 1.50 9.84
CA PRO A 71 15.61 2.39 8.68
C PRO A 71 14.17 2.62 8.20
N GLN A 72 13.86 3.87 7.87
CA GLN A 72 12.53 4.29 7.43
C GLN A 72 12.44 4.58 5.92
N LEU A 73 13.50 4.30 5.17
CA LEU A 73 13.65 4.59 3.75
C LEU A 73 14.44 3.47 3.06
N THR A 74 14.08 3.16 1.81
CA THR A 74 14.79 2.17 0.97
C THR A 74 16.23 2.55 0.64
N ASN A 75 16.56 3.85 0.59
CA ASN A 75 17.91 4.32 0.27
C ASN A 75 18.81 4.26 1.52
N PRO A 76 19.81 3.37 1.58
CA PRO A 76 20.61 3.14 2.77
C PRO A 76 21.51 4.34 3.14
N ASN A 77 21.73 5.25 2.20
CA ASN A 77 22.61 6.42 2.40
C ASN A 77 21.85 7.69 2.80
N ARG A 78 20.55 7.59 3.06
CA ARG A 78 19.73 8.75 3.40
C ARG A 78 18.85 8.44 4.61
N LEU A 79 18.62 9.47 5.41
CA LEU A 79 17.61 9.47 6.46
C LEU A 79 16.36 10.21 5.98
N THR A 80 15.20 9.74 6.40
CA THR A 80 13.94 10.49 6.25
C THR A 80 13.99 11.79 7.06
N VAL A 81 13.08 12.70 6.78
CA VAL A 81 12.85 13.89 7.62
C VAL A 81 12.53 13.46 9.05
N MET A 82 11.67 12.44 9.21
CA MET A 82 11.24 11.98 10.52
C MET A 82 12.38 11.39 11.36
N GLU A 83 13.25 10.56 10.77
CA GLU A 83 14.44 10.06 11.46
C GLU A 83 15.32 11.22 11.95
N ARG A 84 15.56 12.22 11.10
CA ARG A 84 16.35 13.40 11.50
C ARG A 84 15.72 14.20 12.63
N ILE A 85 14.40 14.41 12.59
CA ILE A 85 13.66 15.12 13.64
C ILE A 85 13.73 14.34 14.97
N VAL A 86 13.44 13.04 14.95
CA VAL A 86 13.51 12.22 16.18
C VAL A 86 14.94 12.22 16.75
N MET A 87 15.96 12.11 15.91
CA MET A 87 17.36 12.22 16.37
C MET A 87 17.67 13.58 17.03
N LYS A 88 17.18 14.68 16.47
CA LYS A 88 17.36 16.03 17.05
C LYS A 88 16.67 16.16 18.42
N VAL A 89 15.47 15.60 18.56
CA VAL A 89 14.76 15.56 19.84
C VAL A 89 15.54 14.73 20.87
N ASN A 90 15.96 13.52 20.48
CA ASN A 90 16.62 12.59 21.37
C ASN A 90 18.00 13.06 21.86
N ASN A 91 18.70 13.84 21.06
CA ASN A 91 19.98 14.44 21.45
C ASN A 91 19.82 15.85 22.08
N GLY A 92 18.62 16.34 22.26
CA GLY A 92 18.32 17.63 22.87
C GLY A 92 18.62 18.85 22.00
N SER A 93 18.81 18.67 20.68
CA SER A 93 19.09 19.79 19.75
C SER A 93 17.87 20.66 19.49
N ILE A 94 16.68 20.10 19.59
CA ILE A 94 15.38 20.79 19.49
C ILE A 94 14.41 20.32 20.57
N THR A 95 13.48 21.17 20.94
CA THR A 95 12.36 20.84 21.83
C THR A 95 11.27 20.06 21.07
N MET A 96 10.36 19.43 21.82
CA MET A 96 9.20 18.77 21.19
C MET A 96 8.33 19.74 20.39
N THR A 97 8.14 20.96 20.87
CA THR A 97 7.35 21.98 20.16
C THR A 97 8.00 22.35 18.83
N GLU A 98 9.33 22.58 18.81
CA GLU A 98 10.08 22.86 17.58
C GLU A 98 10.04 21.66 16.63
N ALA A 99 10.08 20.43 17.16
CA ALA A 99 9.96 19.21 16.35
C ALA A 99 8.59 19.09 15.66
N VAL A 100 7.50 19.36 16.37
CA VAL A 100 6.14 19.40 15.83
C VAL A 100 6.03 20.42 14.69
N ASP A 101 6.59 21.61 14.87
CA ASP A 101 6.63 22.65 13.85
C ASP A 101 7.46 22.20 12.61
N GLU A 102 8.60 21.52 12.83
CA GLU A 102 9.45 21.00 11.76
C GLU A 102 8.73 19.89 10.96
N VAL A 103 8.03 18.99 11.65
CA VAL A 103 7.16 17.96 11.01
C VAL A 103 6.13 18.61 10.10
N GLY A 104 5.40 19.60 10.60
CA GLY A 104 4.38 20.31 9.83
C GLY A 104 4.92 21.03 8.60
N ARG A 105 6.17 21.46 8.63
CA ARG A 105 6.81 22.10 7.48
C ARG A 105 7.36 21.13 6.44
N GLU A 106 7.91 19.98 6.87
CA GLU A 106 8.77 19.16 6.01
C GLU A 106 8.24 17.76 5.70
N ALA A 107 7.38 17.18 6.57
CA ALA A 107 7.05 15.77 6.45
C ALA A 107 5.88 15.47 5.51
N PHE A 108 4.95 16.40 5.31
CA PHE A 108 3.65 16.12 4.70
C PHE A 108 3.55 16.41 3.21
N GLY A 109 4.55 17.07 2.61
CA GLY A 109 4.49 17.54 1.22
C GLY A 109 4.17 16.46 0.19
N ASP A 110 4.68 15.26 0.38
CA ASP A 110 4.45 14.13 -0.52
C ASP A 110 3.37 13.17 -0.03
N VAL A 111 3.31 12.89 1.28
CA VAL A 111 2.48 11.81 1.79
C VAL A 111 1.00 12.15 1.74
N ILE A 112 0.61 13.38 2.11
CA ILE A 112 -0.79 13.78 2.12
C ILE A 112 -1.40 13.77 0.70
N PRO A 113 -0.79 14.38 -0.33
CA PRO A 113 -1.36 14.32 -1.68
C PRO A 113 -1.40 12.92 -2.29
N ARG A 114 -0.50 12.03 -1.87
CA ARG A 114 -0.32 10.70 -2.47
C ARG A 114 -0.87 9.55 -1.65
N PHE A 115 -1.45 9.80 -0.48
CA PHE A 115 -1.94 8.74 0.40
C PHE A 115 -2.95 7.83 -0.30
N HIS A 116 -3.94 8.42 -0.96
CA HIS A 116 -5.03 7.70 -1.62
C HIS A 116 -4.65 7.00 -2.94
N SER A 117 -3.39 7.12 -3.39
CA SER A 117 -2.95 6.49 -4.62
C SER A 117 -2.69 5.00 -4.40
N ILE A 118 -3.27 4.16 -5.27
CA ILE A 118 -3.01 2.73 -5.35
C ILE A 118 -2.29 2.48 -6.68
N GLY A 119 -1.02 2.10 -6.62
CA GLY A 119 -0.20 1.95 -7.81
C GLY A 119 -0.10 3.24 -8.62
N LYS A 120 -0.45 3.18 -9.90
CA LYS A 120 -0.50 4.34 -10.81
C LYS A 120 -1.83 5.08 -10.75
N ASP A 121 -2.87 4.44 -10.21
CA ASP A 121 -4.20 5.03 -10.09
C ASP A 121 -4.24 5.98 -8.90
N LYS A 122 -4.52 7.26 -9.20
CA LYS A 122 -4.59 8.33 -8.21
C LYS A 122 -6.03 8.65 -7.79
N ASP A 123 -7.00 8.12 -8.50
CA ASP A 123 -8.40 8.56 -8.41
C ASP A 123 -9.33 7.53 -7.77
N ILE A 124 -8.98 6.24 -7.80
CA ILE A 124 -9.86 5.15 -7.33
C ILE A 124 -10.29 5.29 -5.86
N ALA A 125 -9.42 5.84 -5.02
CA ALA A 125 -9.70 6.07 -3.60
C ALA A 125 -9.62 7.56 -3.21
N LYS A 126 -9.59 8.48 -4.19
CA LYS A 126 -9.39 9.91 -3.97
C LYS A 126 -10.43 10.49 -3.01
N GLY A 127 -9.94 11.17 -1.96
CA GLY A 127 -10.79 11.80 -0.96
C GLY A 127 -11.68 10.84 -0.15
N LYS A 128 -11.41 9.53 -0.20
CA LYS A 128 -12.24 8.53 0.45
C LYS A 128 -12.09 8.55 1.97
N PHE A 129 -10.89 8.80 2.47
CA PHE A 129 -10.57 8.71 3.90
C PHE A 129 -10.37 10.07 4.55
N TYR A 130 -9.92 11.04 3.80
CA TYR A 130 -9.85 12.42 4.27
C TYR A 130 -9.89 13.41 3.12
N GLU A 131 -10.24 14.64 3.47
CA GLU A 131 -10.02 15.81 2.65
C GLU A 131 -8.97 16.71 3.30
N PHE A 132 -8.17 17.34 2.46
CA PHE A 132 -7.20 18.33 2.89
C PHE A 132 -7.69 19.73 2.45
N SER A 133 -7.77 20.66 3.41
CA SER A 133 -8.17 22.05 3.14
C SER A 133 -6.96 22.97 3.10
N GLU A 134 -7.09 24.09 2.36
CA GLU A 134 -6.04 25.12 2.25
C GLU A 134 -5.64 25.74 3.60
N GLY A 135 -6.50 25.66 4.62
CA GLY A 135 -6.23 26.07 5.99
C GLY A 135 -5.29 25.16 6.77
N LYS A 136 -4.58 24.24 6.11
CA LYS A 136 -3.77 23.21 6.76
C LYS A 136 -4.55 22.43 7.81
N GLN A 137 -5.70 21.91 7.39
CA GLN A 137 -6.55 21.05 8.18
C GLN A 137 -6.88 19.80 7.40
N ILE A 138 -6.88 18.65 8.06
CA ILE A 138 -7.41 17.39 7.53
C ILE A 138 -8.81 17.18 8.11
N ILE A 139 -9.75 16.85 7.23
CA ILE A 139 -11.10 16.42 7.60
C ILE A 139 -11.18 14.91 7.40
N ILE A 140 -11.16 14.15 8.49
CA ILE A 140 -11.30 12.70 8.48
C ILE A 140 -12.74 12.35 8.13
N LYS A 141 -12.93 11.47 7.15
CA LYS A 141 -14.24 11.06 6.64
C LYS A 141 -14.86 9.94 7.47
N ASP A 142 -16.19 9.81 7.38
CA ASP A 142 -16.96 8.73 8.02
C ASP A 142 -16.41 7.34 7.71
N SER A 143 -15.87 7.14 6.51
CA SER A 143 -15.24 5.89 6.09
C SER A 143 -14.08 5.43 6.99
N VAL A 144 -13.36 6.34 7.67
CA VAL A 144 -12.34 5.97 8.66
C VAL A 144 -13.00 5.51 9.96
N PHE A 145 -14.05 6.19 10.39
CA PHE A 145 -14.81 5.78 11.57
C PHE A 145 -15.51 4.43 11.36
N ASP A 146 -16.04 4.19 10.15
CA ASP A 146 -16.66 2.90 9.79
C ASP A 146 -15.66 1.73 9.92
N ILE A 147 -14.44 1.88 9.41
CA ILE A 147 -13.43 0.80 9.50
C ILE A 147 -12.95 0.55 10.92
N LEU A 148 -13.01 1.55 11.79
CA LEU A 148 -12.69 1.42 13.22
C LEU A 148 -13.77 0.70 14.02
N GLN A 149 -15.03 0.63 13.53
CA GLN A 149 -16.10 -0.09 14.23
C GLN A 149 -15.92 -1.61 14.17
N ASP A 150 -15.24 -2.12 13.14
CA ASP A 150 -15.01 -3.55 12.96
C ASP A 150 -13.54 -3.90 13.29
N ARG A 151 -13.33 -4.54 14.43
CA ARG A 151 -12.04 -5.05 14.90
C ARG A 151 -10.88 -4.03 14.79
N PRO A 152 -10.94 -2.90 15.51
CA PRO A 152 -9.91 -1.87 15.43
C PRO A 152 -8.53 -2.41 15.79
N LYS A 153 -8.42 -3.26 16.83
CA LYS A 153 -7.14 -3.85 17.24
C LYS A 153 -6.45 -4.62 16.12
N GLU A 154 -7.19 -5.44 15.37
CA GLU A 154 -6.65 -6.19 14.22
C GLU A 154 -6.08 -5.25 13.16
N LEU A 155 -6.75 -4.11 12.92
CA LEU A 155 -6.30 -3.12 11.95
C LEU A 155 -4.99 -2.44 12.36
N PHE A 156 -4.84 -2.10 13.65
CA PHE A 156 -3.58 -1.56 14.17
C PHE A 156 -2.45 -2.60 14.13
N ASP A 157 -2.74 -3.85 14.50
CA ASP A 157 -1.78 -4.95 14.46
C ASP A 157 -1.29 -5.20 13.01
N GLU A 158 -2.19 -5.16 12.02
CA GLU A 158 -1.86 -5.27 10.59
C GLU A 158 -0.94 -4.13 10.13
N ILE A 159 -1.22 -2.89 10.54
CA ILE A 159 -0.42 -1.71 10.21
C ILE A 159 0.98 -1.82 10.82
N ASP A 160 1.07 -2.19 12.09
CA ASP A 160 2.35 -2.33 12.79
C ASP A 160 3.19 -3.48 12.20
N ALA A 161 2.55 -4.59 11.84
CA ALA A 161 3.21 -5.69 11.15
C ALA A 161 3.74 -5.25 9.78
N ARG A 162 2.95 -4.51 9.00
CA ARG A 162 3.39 -3.99 7.70
C ARG A 162 4.54 -2.99 7.83
N TRP A 163 4.50 -2.13 8.85
CA TRP A 163 5.60 -1.21 9.14
C TRP A 163 6.88 -1.99 9.44
N GLY A 164 6.82 -2.98 10.34
CA GLY A 164 7.97 -3.84 10.66
C GLY A 164 8.54 -4.59 9.46
N LEU A 165 7.68 -5.08 8.56
CA LEU A 165 8.13 -5.72 7.32
C LEU A 165 8.89 -4.76 6.39
N LEU A 166 8.45 -3.51 6.28
CA LEU A 166 9.16 -2.50 5.49
C LEU A 166 10.52 -2.17 6.11
N GLU A 167 10.57 -1.96 7.42
CA GLU A 167 11.82 -1.71 8.14
C GLU A 167 12.82 -2.85 7.97
N ALA A 168 12.36 -4.09 8.11
CA ALA A 168 13.19 -5.28 7.89
C ALA A 168 13.72 -5.33 6.44
N ALA A 169 12.86 -5.05 5.45
CA ALA A 169 13.28 -4.98 4.05
C ALA A 169 14.31 -3.87 3.80
N PHE A 170 14.13 -2.71 4.42
CA PHE A 170 15.08 -1.58 4.31
C PHE A 170 16.40 -1.88 5.02
N LEU A 171 16.35 -2.60 6.16
CA LEU A 171 17.54 -3.03 6.88
C LEU A 171 18.37 -4.01 6.05
N ILE A 172 17.74 -5.03 5.46
CA ILE A 172 18.37 -5.97 4.55
C ILE A 172 19.02 -5.25 3.38
N ASN A 173 18.30 -4.26 2.82
CA ASN A 173 18.84 -3.43 1.72
C ASN A 173 20.07 -2.63 2.13
N ARG A 174 20.12 -2.15 3.39
CA ARG A 174 21.28 -1.42 3.90
C ARG A 174 22.50 -2.30 4.14
N ASP A 175 22.29 -3.47 4.73
CA ASP A 175 23.38 -4.33 5.23
C ASP A 175 23.86 -5.34 4.17
N HIS A 176 23.03 -5.64 3.17
CA HIS A 176 23.32 -6.61 2.11
C HIS A 176 22.91 -6.05 0.74
N PHE A 177 23.62 -5.01 0.29
CA PHE A 177 23.28 -4.27 -0.91
C PHE A 177 23.15 -5.15 -2.17
N ASP A 178 24.00 -6.18 -2.30
CA ASP A 178 23.96 -7.09 -3.45
C ASP A 178 22.76 -8.06 -3.36
N LEU A 179 22.51 -8.62 -2.18
CA LEU A 179 21.35 -9.46 -1.92
C LEU A 179 20.05 -8.64 -1.98
N ALA A 180 20.11 -7.41 -1.49
CA ALA A 180 19.00 -6.48 -1.55
C ALA A 180 18.72 -5.97 -2.96
N ASN A 181 19.71 -5.95 -3.86
CA ASN A 181 19.44 -5.72 -5.28
C ASN A 181 18.66 -6.88 -5.89
N ASP A 182 18.94 -8.12 -5.53
CA ASP A 182 18.17 -9.27 -5.98
C ASP A 182 16.74 -9.26 -5.39
N ILE A 183 16.60 -8.96 -4.10
CA ILE A 183 15.29 -8.78 -3.46
C ILE A 183 14.60 -7.50 -3.95
N ARG A 184 15.35 -6.42 -4.17
CA ARG A 184 14.86 -5.17 -4.75
C ARG A 184 14.47 -5.33 -6.21
N ASP A 185 15.22 -6.13 -6.97
CA ASP A 185 14.86 -6.52 -8.33
C ASP A 185 13.63 -7.43 -8.34
N ILE A 186 13.36 -8.16 -7.26
CA ILE A 186 12.15 -8.95 -7.07
C ILE A 186 10.98 -8.07 -6.55
N TYR A 187 11.20 -7.15 -5.61
CA TYR A 187 10.13 -6.44 -4.89
C TYR A 187 10.00 -4.95 -5.17
N LEU A 188 11.04 -4.26 -5.66
CA LEU A 188 11.04 -2.79 -5.76
C LEU A 188 11.41 -2.27 -7.15
N GLN A 189 11.50 -3.11 -8.09
CA GLN A 189 12.13 -2.93 -9.40
C GLN A 189 12.16 -1.53 -10.02
N LYS A 190 13.37 -1.24 -10.46
CA LYS A 190 13.67 -0.44 -11.65
C LYS A 190 12.69 -0.80 -12.74
N GLY A 191 12.00 0.21 -13.31
CA GLY A 191 11.04 0.11 -14.39
C GLY A 191 11.17 -1.19 -15.18
N HIS A 192 10.26 -2.08 -14.95
CA HIS A 192 10.35 -3.48 -15.31
C HIS A 192 10.66 -3.70 -16.78
N GLU A 193 11.80 -4.31 -17.07
CA GLU A 193 11.76 -5.25 -18.17
C GLU A 193 10.70 -6.29 -17.80
N ARG A 194 9.60 -6.29 -18.56
CA ARG A 194 8.54 -7.30 -18.41
C ARG A 194 9.22 -8.64 -18.66
N LYS A 195 9.43 -9.45 -17.62
CA LYS A 195 9.73 -10.85 -17.82
C LYS A 195 8.60 -11.41 -18.68
N ASP A 196 8.97 -12.17 -19.69
CA ASP A 196 7.97 -12.85 -20.51
C ASP A 196 7.21 -13.85 -19.64
N ILE A 197 6.03 -13.41 -19.15
CA ILE A 197 5.14 -14.23 -18.33
C ILE A 197 4.30 -15.18 -19.19
N THR A 198 4.30 -15.04 -20.52
CA THR A 198 3.54 -15.90 -21.44
C THR A 198 4.00 -17.36 -21.40
N LYS A 199 5.26 -17.60 -21.02
CA LYS A 199 5.77 -18.96 -20.77
C LYS A 199 5.00 -19.72 -19.68
N ASN A 200 4.25 -19.02 -18.83
CA ASN A 200 3.42 -19.62 -17.79
C ASN A 200 2.06 -20.13 -18.33
N ILE A 201 1.69 -19.80 -19.59
CA ILE A 201 0.40 -20.20 -20.18
C ILE A 201 0.13 -21.70 -20.05
N PRO A 202 1.05 -22.63 -20.43
CA PRO A 202 0.76 -24.06 -20.30
C PRO A 202 0.53 -24.52 -18.87
N PHE A 203 1.27 -23.95 -17.91
CA PHE A 203 1.11 -24.25 -16.50
C PHE A 203 -0.24 -23.74 -15.97
N LEU A 204 -0.55 -22.48 -16.20
CA LEU A 204 -1.79 -21.86 -15.76
C LEU A 204 -3.02 -22.53 -16.41
N ASN A 205 -2.89 -22.94 -17.68
CA ASN A 205 -3.96 -23.63 -18.39
C ASN A 205 -4.30 -25.01 -17.79
N GLY A 206 -3.34 -25.67 -17.14
CA GLY A 206 -3.60 -26.89 -16.37
C GLY A 206 -4.62 -26.70 -15.24
N TYR A 207 -4.85 -25.46 -14.80
CA TYR A 207 -5.82 -25.11 -13.75
C TYR A 207 -7.04 -24.33 -14.26
N GLN A 208 -7.05 -23.90 -15.54
CA GLN A 208 -8.11 -23.06 -16.09
C GLN A 208 -8.82 -23.66 -17.32
N ASP A 209 -8.34 -24.77 -17.90
CA ASP A 209 -8.97 -25.49 -19.01
C ASP A 209 -9.39 -24.57 -20.18
N ASN A 210 -8.56 -23.62 -20.56
CA ASN A 210 -8.85 -22.57 -21.56
C ASN A 210 -10.06 -21.68 -21.23
N ILE A 211 -10.44 -21.57 -19.96
CA ILE A 211 -11.51 -20.69 -19.50
C ILE A 211 -10.93 -19.39 -18.98
N CYS A 212 -11.46 -18.26 -19.43
CA CYS A 212 -11.07 -16.94 -18.97
C CYS A 212 -11.40 -16.76 -17.49
N PHE A 213 -10.43 -16.32 -16.69
CA PHE A 213 -10.62 -16.11 -15.26
C PHE A 213 -11.70 -15.08 -14.94
N TYR A 214 -11.87 -14.05 -15.77
CA TYR A 214 -12.76 -12.93 -15.47
C TYR A 214 -14.20 -13.14 -15.94
N CYS A 215 -14.39 -13.66 -17.14
CA CYS A 215 -15.74 -13.82 -17.69
C CYS A 215 -16.24 -15.26 -17.71
N SER A 216 -15.39 -16.23 -17.35
CA SER A 216 -15.70 -17.67 -17.34
C SER A 216 -16.10 -18.24 -18.69
N GLU A 217 -15.77 -17.57 -19.79
CA GLU A 217 -15.99 -18.05 -21.16
C GLU A 217 -14.73 -18.72 -21.73
N PRO A 218 -14.88 -19.68 -22.67
CA PRO A 218 -13.75 -20.30 -23.33
C PRO A 218 -12.88 -19.27 -24.08
N MET A 219 -11.57 -19.47 -24.05
CA MET A 219 -10.61 -18.65 -24.78
C MET A 219 -10.13 -19.34 -26.07
N ASP A 220 -10.07 -18.60 -27.16
CA ASP A 220 -9.41 -19.04 -28.38
C ASP A 220 -7.88 -19.03 -28.21
N ALA A 221 -7.18 -19.94 -28.87
CA ALA A 221 -5.73 -20.09 -28.74
C ALA A 221 -4.96 -18.81 -29.10
N ASP A 222 -5.52 -17.95 -29.93
CA ASP A 222 -4.92 -16.69 -30.36
C ASP A 222 -5.26 -15.50 -29.43
N ASP A 223 -6.15 -15.69 -28.45
CA ASP A 223 -6.58 -14.66 -27.50
C ASP A 223 -6.38 -15.09 -26.04
N ILE A 224 -5.21 -15.63 -25.74
CA ILE A 224 -4.82 -16.00 -24.37
C ILE A 224 -3.77 -15.01 -23.85
N HIS A 225 -4.12 -14.27 -22.82
CA HIS A 225 -3.24 -13.34 -22.11
C HIS A 225 -3.01 -13.76 -20.68
N VAL A 226 -1.79 -13.54 -20.18
CA VAL A 226 -1.48 -13.71 -18.75
C VAL A 226 -1.66 -12.36 -18.05
N ASP A 227 -2.48 -12.35 -17.03
CA ASP A 227 -2.73 -11.16 -16.22
C ASP A 227 -2.46 -11.40 -14.74
N HIS A 228 -2.15 -10.31 -14.02
CA HIS A 228 -2.01 -10.30 -12.58
C HIS A 228 -3.36 -9.96 -11.94
N VAL A 229 -3.97 -10.86 -11.18
CA VAL A 229 -5.25 -10.61 -10.49
C VAL A 229 -5.11 -9.44 -9.52
N LEU A 230 -4.13 -9.51 -8.62
CA LEU A 230 -3.69 -8.34 -7.88
C LEU A 230 -2.70 -7.56 -8.72
N PRO A 231 -2.97 -6.29 -9.04
CA PRO A 231 -2.10 -5.49 -9.87
C PRO A 231 -0.66 -5.54 -9.38
N ARG A 232 0.28 -5.59 -10.32
CA ARG A 232 1.71 -5.65 -10.02
C ARG A 232 2.20 -4.50 -9.16
N GLN A 233 1.53 -3.35 -9.21
CA GLN A 233 1.79 -2.20 -8.37
C GLN A 233 1.44 -2.46 -6.89
N VAL A 234 0.57 -3.44 -6.63
CA VAL A 234 0.15 -3.85 -5.29
C VAL A 234 1.02 -4.99 -4.78
N VAL A 235 1.27 -5.98 -5.66
CA VAL A 235 2.07 -7.17 -5.37
C VAL A 235 3.17 -7.27 -6.40
N ASN A 236 4.34 -6.77 -6.08
CA ASN A 236 5.44 -6.53 -7.03
C ASN A 236 6.21 -7.81 -7.40
N HIS A 237 5.52 -8.85 -7.86
CA HIS A 237 6.14 -10.09 -8.33
C HIS A 237 5.26 -10.80 -9.37
N ASP A 238 5.86 -11.76 -10.12
CA ASP A 238 5.24 -12.56 -11.17
C ASP A 238 5.03 -14.01 -10.70
N GLU A 239 4.62 -14.21 -9.45
CA GLU A 239 4.38 -15.53 -8.91
C GLU A 239 3.08 -16.14 -9.44
N ALA A 240 3.11 -17.44 -9.72
CA ALA A 240 2.02 -18.16 -10.36
C ALA A 240 0.66 -18.04 -9.62
N TRP A 241 0.71 -17.90 -8.31
CA TRP A 241 -0.50 -17.74 -7.49
C TRP A 241 -1.29 -16.47 -7.81
N ASN A 242 -0.64 -15.43 -8.36
CA ASN A 242 -1.27 -14.17 -8.75
C ASN A 242 -1.51 -14.05 -10.27
N LEU A 243 -1.04 -15.01 -11.07
CA LEU A 243 -1.19 -15.01 -12.51
C LEU A 243 -2.39 -15.84 -12.94
N VAL A 244 -3.15 -15.33 -13.91
CA VAL A 244 -4.31 -16.01 -14.51
C VAL A 244 -4.31 -15.86 -16.02
N LEU A 245 -5.04 -16.74 -16.70
CA LEU A 245 -5.32 -16.61 -18.12
C LEU A 245 -6.63 -15.85 -18.34
N SER A 246 -6.61 -14.93 -19.28
CA SER A 246 -7.77 -14.13 -19.66
C SER A 246 -7.79 -13.78 -21.13
N HIS A 247 -8.96 -13.39 -21.65
CA HIS A 247 -9.03 -12.72 -22.95
C HIS A 247 -8.27 -11.38 -22.94
N SER A 248 -7.77 -10.96 -24.08
CA SER A 248 -7.16 -9.62 -24.24
C SER A 248 -8.11 -8.51 -23.81
N PHE A 249 -9.40 -8.62 -24.17
CA PHE A 249 -10.42 -7.65 -23.79
C PHE A 249 -10.64 -7.60 -22.28
N CYS A 250 -10.75 -8.75 -21.61
CA CYS A 250 -10.94 -8.80 -20.15
C CYS A 250 -9.73 -8.24 -19.40
N ASN A 251 -8.51 -8.55 -19.88
CA ASN A 251 -7.28 -7.99 -19.34
C ASN A 251 -7.22 -6.46 -19.50
N LEU A 252 -7.57 -5.94 -20.67
CA LEU A 252 -7.64 -4.50 -20.91
C LEU A 252 -8.69 -3.80 -20.04
N GLN A 253 -9.87 -4.41 -19.85
CA GLN A 253 -10.93 -3.87 -19.00
C GLN A 253 -10.51 -3.81 -17.53
N LYS A 254 -9.85 -4.86 -17.05
CA LYS A 254 -9.30 -4.87 -15.69
C LYS A 254 -8.15 -3.89 -15.55
N SER A 255 -7.22 -3.86 -16.53
CA SER A 255 -6.03 -3.00 -16.49
C SER A 255 -5.27 -3.14 -15.14
N ASP A 256 -4.86 -2.03 -14.55
CA ASP A 256 -4.16 -1.96 -13.26
C ASP A 256 -5.13 -1.82 -12.06
N ASN A 257 -6.44 -2.04 -12.26
CA ASN A 257 -7.44 -1.92 -11.20
C ASN A 257 -7.41 -3.14 -10.26
N LEU A 258 -7.73 -2.90 -8.98
CA LEU A 258 -8.00 -3.98 -8.04
C LEU A 258 -9.29 -4.69 -8.43
N VAL A 259 -9.30 -6.01 -8.31
CA VAL A 259 -10.50 -6.83 -8.56
C VAL A 259 -11.40 -6.88 -7.32
N GLY A 260 -12.68 -7.16 -7.52
CA GLY A 260 -13.63 -7.36 -6.42
C GLY A 260 -13.37 -8.63 -5.61
N PRO A 261 -13.96 -8.73 -4.40
CA PRO A 261 -13.79 -9.85 -3.50
C PRO A 261 -14.06 -11.21 -4.14
N ALA A 262 -15.06 -11.31 -5.00
CA ALA A 262 -15.41 -12.55 -5.69
C ALA A 262 -14.25 -13.12 -6.53
N TYR A 263 -13.48 -12.26 -7.19
CA TYR A 263 -12.29 -12.70 -7.95
C TYR A 263 -11.13 -13.09 -7.03
N ILE A 264 -11.03 -12.48 -5.85
CA ILE A 264 -10.04 -12.86 -4.85
C ILE A 264 -10.39 -14.25 -4.28
N GLU A 265 -11.65 -14.49 -3.96
CA GLU A 265 -12.13 -15.81 -3.51
C GLU A 265 -11.89 -16.87 -4.58
N GLN A 266 -12.17 -16.55 -5.84
CA GLN A 266 -11.91 -17.43 -6.98
C GLN A 266 -10.40 -17.71 -7.14
N LEU A 267 -9.54 -16.70 -6.97
CA LEU A 267 -8.09 -16.86 -7.00
C LEU A 267 -7.61 -17.76 -5.86
N ILE A 268 -8.12 -17.57 -4.65
CA ILE A 268 -7.80 -18.41 -3.49
C ILE A 268 -8.22 -19.86 -3.77
N ALA A 269 -9.46 -20.09 -4.19
CA ALA A 269 -9.96 -21.43 -4.50
C ALA A 269 -9.13 -22.13 -5.59
N ARG A 270 -8.70 -21.41 -6.62
CA ARG A 270 -7.78 -21.96 -7.61
C ARG A 270 -6.43 -22.33 -6.98
N ASN A 271 -5.88 -21.45 -6.13
CA ASN A 271 -4.56 -21.62 -5.52
C ASN A 271 -4.51 -22.76 -4.50
N GLU A 272 -5.63 -23.17 -3.93
CA GLU A 272 -5.71 -24.38 -3.09
C GLU A 272 -5.43 -25.66 -3.87
N ASN A 273 -5.43 -25.59 -5.22
CA ASN A 273 -5.16 -26.71 -6.11
C ASN A 273 -3.78 -26.60 -6.82
N ILE A 274 -3.03 -25.54 -6.60
CA ILE A 274 -1.65 -25.36 -7.08
C ILE A 274 -0.66 -25.89 -6.03
#